data_55119ea27b424638b7f42bf0c2c6d61b
#
_entry.id   55119ea27b424638b7f42bf0c2c6d61b
#
_cell.length_a   1.000
_cell.length_b   1.000
_cell.length_c   1.000
_cell.angle_alpha   90.00
_cell.angle_beta   90.00
_cell.angle_gamma   90.00
#
_symmetry.space_group_name_H-M   'P 1'
#
loop_
_entity.id
_entity.type
_entity.pdbx_description
1 polymer ?
#
loop_
_entity_poly.entity_id
_entity_poly.type
_entity_poly.pdbx_seq_one_letter_code
_entity_poly.pdbx_strand_id
1 'polypeptide(L)'
;MLMDNTLELLGITDSNIKITRFSAESVNGEKRNVIEARLTYNVDRYPYCESEKVVRNGSKILHTRLTELHQERFEMKLYKQRYLCKECLKTWSARTDIVEEGHTLSHQLKRSVLHMAREGITATGIARICHCSPSSVIRIIDEAVELKSRVARLPENLCFDEFRSVNSTMSFIC
;
A
#
# COMPACT_ATOMS: atom_id res chain seq x y z
N MET A 1 -18.00 3.52 -20.72
CA MET A 1 -18.58 2.35 -20.06
C MET A 1 -17.64 1.13 -19.93
N LEU A 2 -16.49 1.11 -20.59
CA LEU A 2 -15.51 0.01 -20.54
C LEU A 2 -14.40 0.18 -19.49
N MET A 3 -14.28 1.33 -18.82
CA MET A 3 -13.18 1.61 -17.88
C MET A 3 -13.50 1.30 -16.41
N ASP A 4 -14.76 1.12 -16.04
CA ASP A 4 -15.14 0.87 -14.66
C ASP A 4 -14.72 -0.52 -14.17
N ASN A 5 -14.77 -1.52 -15.05
CA ASN A 5 -14.38 -2.90 -14.72
C ASN A 5 -12.86 -3.09 -14.50
N THR A 6 -12.02 -2.18 -14.99
CA THR A 6 -10.56 -2.27 -14.80
C THR A 6 -10.16 -2.05 -13.35
N LEU A 7 -10.86 -1.17 -12.63
CA LEU A 7 -10.61 -0.95 -11.19
C LEU A 7 -11.00 -2.17 -10.37
N GLU A 8 -12.12 -2.81 -10.70
CA GLU A 8 -12.57 -4.03 -10.04
C GLU A 8 -11.59 -5.20 -10.24
N LEU A 9 -11.03 -5.35 -11.44
CA LEU A 9 -9.98 -6.33 -11.73
C LEU A 9 -8.72 -6.12 -10.88
N LEU A 10 -8.42 -4.87 -10.55
CA LEU A 10 -7.33 -4.50 -9.66
C LEU A 10 -7.76 -4.52 -8.18
N GLY A 11 -9.00 -4.95 -7.90
CA GLY A 11 -9.58 -5.01 -6.56
C GLY A 11 -9.81 -3.64 -5.91
N ILE A 12 -9.99 -2.62 -6.73
CA ILE A 12 -10.32 -1.27 -6.29
C ILE A 12 -11.83 -1.08 -6.45
N THR A 13 -12.52 -1.01 -5.32
CA THR A 13 -14.00 -0.94 -5.28
C THR A 13 -14.54 0.44 -4.96
N ASP A 14 -13.67 1.44 -4.75
CA ASP A 14 -14.08 2.82 -4.45
C ASP A 14 -14.69 3.50 -5.69
N SER A 15 -16.00 3.66 -5.70
CA SER A 15 -16.77 4.29 -6.78
C SER A 15 -16.43 5.77 -7.00
N ASN A 16 -15.76 6.42 -6.06
CA ASN A 16 -15.33 7.81 -6.17
C ASN A 16 -14.04 7.95 -6.98
N ILE A 17 -13.40 6.84 -7.34
CA ILE A 17 -12.20 6.81 -8.17
C ILE A 17 -12.60 6.61 -9.61
N LYS A 18 -12.18 7.55 -10.46
CA LYS A 18 -12.42 7.49 -11.91
C LYS A 18 -11.09 7.47 -12.64
N ILE A 19 -10.89 6.45 -13.48
CA ILE A 19 -9.73 6.38 -14.37
C ILE A 19 -9.85 7.49 -15.40
N THR A 20 -8.78 8.25 -15.56
CA THR A 20 -8.68 9.32 -16.57
C THR A 20 -7.77 8.93 -17.71
N ARG A 21 -6.77 8.09 -17.47
CA ARG A 21 -5.82 7.66 -18.48
C ARG A 21 -5.19 6.32 -18.09
N PHE A 22 -4.89 5.52 -19.09
CA PHE A 22 -4.03 4.35 -18.99
C PHE A 22 -2.88 4.49 -20.00
N SER A 23 -1.64 4.23 -19.56
CA SER A 23 -0.45 4.27 -20.41
C SER A 23 0.52 3.17 -20.02
N ALA A 24 1.16 2.56 -21.01
CA ALA A 24 2.32 1.71 -20.80
C ALA A 24 3.58 2.56 -21.02
N GLU A 25 4.44 2.58 -20.01
CA GLU A 25 5.71 3.30 -20.04
C GLU A 25 6.86 2.30 -19.97
N SER A 26 7.99 2.62 -20.61
CA SER A 26 9.24 1.88 -20.44
C SER A 26 10.24 2.77 -19.72
N VAL A 27 10.68 2.34 -18.53
CA VAL A 27 11.67 3.08 -17.74
C VAL A 27 12.83 2.14 -17.43
N ASN A 28 14.01 2.49 -17.86
CA ASN A 28 15.23 1.67 -17.72
C ASN A 28 15.10 0.25 -18.29
N GLY A 29 14.33 0.09 -19.39
CA GLY A 29 14.09 -1.20 -20.04
C GLY A 29 12.99 -2.06 -19.38
N GLU A 30 12.42 -1.65 -18.25
CA GLU A 30 11.28 -2.30 -17.62
C GLU A 30 9.97 -1.69 -18.09
N LYS A 31 9.04 -2.54 -18.54
CA LYS A 31 7.67 -2.11 -18.83
C LYS A 31 6.90 -1.93 -17.54
N ARG A 32 6.17 -0.83 -17.45
CA ARG A 32 5.21 -0.59 -16.38
C ARG A 32 3.93 0.01 -16.93
N ASN A 33 2.83 -0.41 -16.37
CA ASN A 33 1.52 0.10 -16.66
C ASN A 33 1.15 1.19 -15.66
N VAL A 34 0.82 2.37 -16.14
CA VAL A 34 0.49 3.52 -15.31
C VAL A 34 -0.98 3.87 -15.50
N ILE A 35 -1.73 3.83 -14.41
CA ILE A 35 -3.12 4.25 -14.34
C ILE A 35 -3.17 5.64 -13.72
N GLU A 36 -3.69 6.62 -14.47
CA GLU A 36 -4.03 7.91 -13.90
C GLU A 36 -5.50 7.91 -13.51
N ALA A 37 -5.78 8.25 -12.28
CA ALA A 37 -7.14 8.28 -11.76
C ALA A 37 -7.37 9.52 -10.89
N ARG A 38 -8.62 9.92 -10.77
CA ARG A 38 -9.06 11.00 -9.88
C ARG A 38 -9.97 10.46 -8.79
N LEU A 39 -9.67 10.86 -7.56
CA LEU A 39 -10.51 10.64 -6.41
C LEU A 39 -11.17 11.96 -6.02
N THR A 40 -12.48 12.00 -6.16
CA THR A 40 -13.28 13.18 -5.79
C THR A 40 -14.63 12.74 -5.28
N TYR A 41 -15.07 13.33 -4.18
CA TYR A 41 -16.42 13.19 -3.65
C TYR A 41 -16.90 14.52 -3.05
N ASN A 42 -18.17 14.64 -2.84
CA ASN A 42 -18.71 15.82 -2.20
C ASN A 42 -18.45 15.77 -0.69
N VAL A 43 -18.04 16.90 -0.15
CA VAL A 43 -17.82 17.08 1.29
C VAL A 43 -18.82 18.13 1.75
N ASP A 44 -19.87 17.69 2.44
CA ASP A 44 -20.90 18.56 2.94
C ASP A 44 -20.43 19.32 4.20
N ARG A 45 -19.62 18.64 5.03
CA ARG A 45 -19.05 19.21 6.25
C ARG A 45 -17.57 18.92 6.35
N TYR A 46 -16.83 19.92 6.82
CA TYR A 46 -15.39 19.78 6.99
C TYR A 46 -15.06 18.86 8.18
N PRO A 47 -14.19 17.83 8.02
CA PRO A 47 -14.02 16.77 9.01
C PRO A 47 -13.48 17.20 10.38
N TYR A 48 -12.90 18.41 10.49
CA TYR A 48 -12.27 18.86 11.74
C TYR A 48 -13.05 19.94 12.50
N CYS A 49 -13.89 20.69 11.83
CA CYS A 49 -14.68 21.77 12.47
C CYS A 49 -16.15 21.78 12.06
N GLU A 50 -16.59 20.76 11.31
CA GLU A 50 -17.96 20.55 10.86
C GLU A 50 -18.58 21.71 10.06
N SER A 51 -17.77 22.69 9.66
CA SER A 51 -18.22 23.83 8.86
C SER A 51 -18.68 23.38 7.47
N GLU A 52 -19.76 23.98 6.98
CA GLU A 52 -20.27 23.78 5.63
C GLU A 52 -19.54 24.65 4.58
N LYS A 53 -18.70 25.61 5.02
CA LYS A 53 -17.97 26.51 4.13
C LYS A 53 -16.69 25.86 3.58
N VAL A 54 -16.87 24.77 2.82
CA VAL A 54 -15.79 23.99 2.22
C VAL A 54 -15.67 24.32 0.74
N VAL A 55 -14.46 24.57 0.27
CA VAL A 55 -14.17 24.81 -1.15
C VAL A 55 -13.09 23.86 -1.65
N ARG A 56 -13.14 23.52 -2.93
CA ARG A 56 -12.10 22.75 -3.59
C ARG A 56 -10.81 23.59 -3.69
N ASN A 57 -9.68 22.99 -3.33
CA ASN A 57 -8.37 23.65 -3.30
C ASN A 57 -7.29 22.81 -3.99
N GLY A 58 -7.44 22.62 -5.31
CA GLY A 58 -6.51 21.86 -6.12
C GLY A 58 -6.53 20.35 -5.82
N SER A 59 -5.46 19.67 -6.15
CA SER A 59 -5.31 18.23 -5.93
C SER A 59 -3.93 17.88 -5.36
N LYS A 60 -3.84 16.74 -4.68
CA LYS A 60 -2.57 16.12 -4.25
C LYS A 60 -2.40 14.82 -5.03
N ILE A 61 -1.22 14.63 -5.61
CA ILE A 61 -0.90 13.40 -6.33
C ILE A 61 -0.39 12.37 -5.32
N LEU A 62 -0.93 11.17 -5.39
CA LEU A 62 -0.47 9.99 -4.68
C LEU A 62 0.04 8.98 -5.70
N HIS A 63 1.30 8.59 -5.57
CA HIS A 63 1.89 7.51 -6.36
C HIS A 63 1.77 6.21 -5.57
N THR A 64 1.03 5.25 -6.11
CA THR A 64 0.79 3.97 -5.45
C THR A 64 1.17 2.83 -6.36
N ARG A 65 1.90 1.86 -5.81
CA ARG A 65 2.16 0.57 -6.47
C ARG A 65 1.00 -0.36 -6.21
N LEU A 66 0.49 -0.93 -7.28
CA LEU A 66 -0.58 -1.92 -7.24
C LEU A 66 -0.01 -3.33 -7.31
N THR A 67 -0.85 -4.32 -7.10
CA THR A 67 -0.53 -5.72 -7.35
C THR A 67 -0.23 -5.90 -8.84
N GLU A 68 0.76 -6.73 -9.14
CA GLU A 68 1.07 -7.11 -10.53
C GLU A 68 -0.10 -7.83 -11.17
N LEU A 69 -0.22 -7.68 -12.47
CA LEU A 69 -1.13 -8.44 -13.30
C LEU A 69 -0.34 -8.98 -14.50
N HIS A 70 -0.43 -10.27 -14.78
CA HIS A 70 0.33 -10.94 -15.86
C HIS A 70 1.86 -10.71 -15.79
N GLN A 71 2.42 -10.67 -14.59
CA GLN A 71 3.86 -10.39 -14.34
C GLN A 71 4.29 -8.98 -14.80
N GLU A 72 3.35 -8.11 -15.08
CA GLU A 72 3.63 -6.71 -15.41
C GLU A 72 3.39 -5.81 -14.18
N ARG A 73 4.26 -4.83 -14.04
CA ARG A 73 4.19 -3.84 -12.95
C ARG A 73 3.07 -2.85 -13.21
N PHE A 74 2.23 -2.63 -12.20
CA PHE A 74 1.17 -1.63 -12.21
C PHE A 74 1.42 -0.54 -11.17
N GLU A 75 1.29 0.69 -11.60
CA GLU A 75 1.36 1.89 -10.75
C GLU A 75 0.13 2.76 -10.98
N MET A 76 -0.33 3.42 -9.92
CA MET A 76 -1.41 4.39 -10.01
C MET A 76 -0.91 5.78 -9.61
N LYS A 77 -1.19 6.77 -10.46
CA LYS A 77 -1.11 8.20 -10.14
C LYS A 77 -2.51 8.67 -9.76
N LEU A 78 -2.81 8.71 -8.47
CA LEU A 78 -4.12 9.10 -7.96
C LEU A 78 -4.15 10.59 -7.60
N TYR A 79 -4.91 11.36 -8.35
CA TYR A 79 -5.15 12.77 -8.10
C TYR A 79 -6.26 12.92 -7.06
N LYS A 80 -5.90 13.08 -5.79
CA LYS A 80 -6.81 13.24 -4.66
C LYS A 80 -7.26 14.69 -4.56
N GLN A 81 -8.57 14.94 -4.60
CA GLN A 81 -9.12 16.28 -4.41
C GLN A 81 -8.72 16.84 -3.03
N ARG A 82 -8.25 18.07 -3.00
CA ARG A 82 -8.01 18.82 -1.76
C ARG A 82 -9.18 19.77 -1.52
N TYR A 83 -9.46 19.98 -0.24
CA TYR A 83 -10.51 20.88 0.24
C TYR A 83 -9.92 21.86 1.25
N LEU A 84 -10.42 23.08 1.25
CA LEU A 84 -10.08 24.14 2.20
C LEU A 84 -11.35 24.56 2.94
N CYS A 85 -11.30 24.55 4.26
CA CYS A 85 -12.33 25.17 5.06
C CYS A 85 -12.08 26.69 5.16
N LYS A 86 -13.10 27.50 4.83
CA LYS A 86 -12.99 28.97 4.92
C LYS A 86 -13.06 29.51 6.34
N GLU A 87 -13.50 28.72 7.31
CA GLU A 87 -13.60 29.12 8.71
C GLU A 87 -12.32 28.82 9.48
N CYS A 88 -11.88 27.54 9.52
CA CYS A 88 -10.68 27.16 10.24
C CYS A 88 -9.39 27.27 9.42
N LEU A 89 -9.46 27.61 8.13
CA LEU A 89 -8.36 27.78 7.18
C LEU A 89 -7.46 26.54 7.00
N LYS A 90 -7.92 25.38 7.49
CA LYS A 90 -7.18 24.12 7.33
C LYS A 90 -7.53 23.45 6.01
N THR A 91 -6.56 22.71 5.46
CA THR A 91 -6.73 21.89 4.26
C THR A 91 -6.85 20.42 4.61
N TRP A 92 -7.66 19.69 3.84
CA TRP A 92 -7.83 18.26 3.93
C TRP A 92 -7.83 17.64 2.53
N SER A 93 -7.31 16.43 2.37
CA SER A 93 -7.32 15.71 1.11
C SER A 93 -8.28 14.54 1.17
N ALA A 94 -8.96 14.26 0.08
CA ALA A 94 -9.83 13.09 -0.05
C ALA A 94 -9.07 11.82 0.40
N ARG A 95 -9.72 10.97 1.19
CA ARG A 95 -9.15 9.71 1.69
C ARG A 95 -9.53 8.57 0.77
N THR A 96 -8.71 7.55 0.74
CA THR A 96 -8.92 6.31 0.01
C THR A 96 -8.47 5.15 0.89
N ASP A 97 -9.07 4.01 0.70
CA ASP A 97 -8.74 2.74 1.34
C ASP A 97 -7.74 1.88 0.54
N ILE A 98 -7.30 2.37 -0.65
CA ILE A 98 -6.33 1.64 -1.47
C ILE A 98 -4.98 1.52 -0.78
N VAL A 99 -4.59 2.57 -0.05
CA VAL A 99 -3.27 2.69 0.58
C VAL A 99 -3.37 3.51 1.86
N GLU A 100 -2.57 3.15 2.85
CA GLU A 100 -2.43 3.91 4.10
C GLU A 100 -1.85 5.31 3.85
N GLU A 101 -2.20 6.25 4.71
CA GLU A 101 -1.68 7.61 4.63
C GLU A 101 -0.16 7.62 4.82
N GLY A 102 0.55 8.26 3.87
CA GLY A 102 2.02 8.27 3.87
C GLY A 102 2.69 7.06 3.23
N HIS A 103 1.94 6.04 2.83
CA HIS A 103 2.48 4.84 2.20
C HIS A 103 2.30 4.88 0.68
N THR A 104 3.11 4.06 -0.03
CA THR A 104 3.09 3.96 -1.50
C THR A 104 2.70 2.57 -2.01
N LEU A 105 2.62 1.56 -1.14
CA LEU A 105 2.22 0.20 -1.47
C LEU A 105 0.75 0.01 -1.13
N SER A 106 -0.04 -0.48 -2.08
CA SER A 106 -1.46 -0.74 -1.86
C SER A 106 -1.68 -1.85 -0.83
N HIS A 107 -2.84 -1.82 -0.16
CA HIS A 107 -3.22 -2.87 0.79
C HIS A 107 -3.27 -4.26 0.15
N GLN A 108 -3.66 -4.33 -1.13
CA GLN A 108 -3.64 -5.60 -1.86
C GLN A 108 -2.24 -6.11 -2.11
N LEU A 109 -1.30 -5.23 -2.49
CA LEU A 109 0.09 -5.60 -2.65
C LEU A 109 0.69 -6.09 -1.33
N LYS A 110 0.40 -5.42 -0.21
CA LYS A 110 0.80 -5.88 1.13
C LYS A 110 0.25 -7.28 1.44
N ARG A 111 -1.03 -7.55 1.10
CA ARG A 111 -1.64 -8.87 1.27
C ARG A 111 -0.96 -9.96 0.41
N SER A 112 -0.63 -9.64 -0.84
CA SER A 112 0.11 -10.56 -1.73
C SER A 112 1.49 -10.90 -1.16
N VAL A 113 2.20 -9.90 -0.61
CA VAL A 113 3.49 -10.12 0.07
C VAL A 113 3.34 -11.10 1.23
N LEU A 114 2.36 -10.90 2.10
CA LEU A 114 2.12 -11.78 3.25
C LEU A 114 1.71 -13.18 2.83
N HIS A 115 0.93 -13.32 1.77
CA HIS A 115 0.55 -14.63 1.23
C HIS A 115 1.78 -15.39 0.75
N MET A 116 2.62 -14.77 -0.07
CA MET A 116 3.86 -15.38 -0.58
C MET A 116 4.85 -15.71 0.55
N ALA A 117 4.92 -14.89 1.59
CA ALA A 117 5.76 -15.17 2.76
C ALA A 117 5.30 -16.43 3.51
N ARG A 118 3.98 -16.67 3.61
CA ARG A 118 3.41 -17.89 4.20
C ARG A 118 3.76 -19.13 3.39
N GLU A 119 3.89 -19.02 2.08
CA GLU A 119 4.31 -20.12 1.19
C GLU A 119 5.84 -20.36 1.22
N GLY A 120 6.57 -19.68 2.11
CA GLY A 120 8.01 -19.86 2.28
C GLY A 120 8.89 -19.20 1.22
N ILE A 121 8.33 -18.31 0.41
CA ILE A 121 9.11 -17.55 -0.58
C ILE A 121 10.00 -16.54 0.14
N THR A 122 11.27 -16.48 -0.23
CA THR A 122 12.24 -15.56 0.39
C THR A 122 11.87 -14.09 0.16
N ALA A 123 12.25 -13.21 1.08
CA ALA A 123 12.01 -11.77 0.95
C ALA A 123 12.53 -11.18 -0.37
N THR A 124 13.68 -11.66 -0.86
CA THR A 124 14.26 -11.27 -2.16
C THR A 124 13.42 -11.78 -3.32
N GLY A 125 12.89 -12.99 -3.23
CA GLY A 125 11.98 -13.56 -4.23
C GLY A 125 10.69 -12.79 -4.32
N ILE A 126 10.05 -12.52 -3.18
CA ILE A 126 8.84 -11.71 -3.09
C ILE A 126 9.07 -10.30 -3.63
N ALA A 127 10.19 -9.66 -3.26
CA ALA A 127 10.54 -8.32 -3.72
C ALA A 127 10.64 -8.24 -5.25
N ARG A 128 11.19 -9.27 -5.89
CA ARG A 128 11.28 -9.37 -7.35
C ARG A 128 9.91 -9.52 -8.00
N ILE A 129 9.06 -10.41 -7.46
CA ILE A 129 7.70 -10.64 -7.96
C ILE A 129 6.86 -9.37 -7.79
N CYS A 130 6.86 -8.77 -6.60
CA CYS A 130 6.05 -7.59 -6.26
C CYS A 130 6.65 -6.26 -6.73
N HIS A 131 7.78 -6.27 -7.43
CA HIS A 131 8.49 -5.08 -7.88
C HIS A 131 8.72 -4.04 -6.77
N CYS A 132 9.07 -4.50 -5.57
CA CYS A 132 9.36 -3.66 -4.42
C CYS A 132 10.74 -3.97 -3.83
N SER A 133 11.19 -3.24 -2.81
CA SER A 133 12.47 -3.54 -2.17
C SER A 133 12.35 -4.70 -1.16
N PRO A 134 13.40 -5.52 -0.98
CA PRO A 134 13.42 -6.53 0.07
C PRO A 134 13.16 -5.95 1.47
N SER A 135 13.66 -4.74 1.75
CA SER A 135 13.40 -4.03 3.00
C SER A 135 11.91 -3.70 3.20
N SER A 136 11.19 -3.38 2.11
CA SER A 136 9.74 -3.17 2.19
C SER A 136 9.01 -4.47 2.50
N VAL A 137 9.45 -5.59 1.92
CA VAL A 137 8.88 -6.91 2.20
C VAL A 137 9.07 -7.28 3.67
N ILE A 138 10.30 -7.16 4.19
CA ILE A 138 10.61 -7.45 5.59
C ILE A 138 9.74 -6.60 6.52
N ARG A 139 9.66 -5.28 6.28
CA ARG A 139 8.83 -4.40 7.08
C ARG A 139 7.35 -4.79 7.08
N ILE A 140 6.79 -5.20 5.94
CA ILE A 140 5.40 -5.66 5.85
C ILE A 140 5.19 -6.93 6.67
N ILE A 141 6.15 -7.86 6.64
CA ILE A 141 6.11 -9.09 7.41
C ILE A 141 6.18 -8.76 8.91
N ASP A 142 7.14 -7.93 9.32
CA ASP A 142 7.34 -7.53 10.72
C ASP A 142 6.11 -6.79 11.29
N GLU A 143 5.47 -5.92 10.49
CA GLU A 143 4.23 -5.23 10.87
C GLU A 143 3.05 -6.20 11.06
N ALA A 144 3.04 -7.33 10.35
CA ALA A 144 1.94 -8.30 10.38
C ALA A 144 2.13 -9.42 11.41
N VAL A 145 3.35 -9.65 11.87
CA VAL A 145 3.70 -10.73 12.80
C VAL A 145 3.69 -10.22 14.24
N GLU A 146 2.73 -10.69 15.03
CA GLU A 146 2.77 -10.51 16.48
C GLU A 146 3.73 -11.54 17.08
N LEU A 147 4.93 -11.13 17.46
CA LEU A 147 5.86 -11.96 18.21
C LEU A 147 5.38 -12.12 19.64
N LYS A 148 4.94 -13.31 20.00
CA LYS A 148 4.66 -13.65 21.40
C LYS A 148 6.00 -13.89 22.10
N SER A 149 6.46 -12.93 22.88
CA SER A 149 7.71 -13.02 23.66
C SER A 149 7.67 -14.05 24.79
N ARG A 150 6.50 -14.56 25.15
CA ARG A 150 6.31 -15.58 26.19
C ARG A 150 5.29 -16.60 25.75
N VAL A 151 5.65 -17.87 25.84
CA VAL A 151 4.78 -19.01 25.63
C VAL A 151 4.43 -19.60 26.99
N ALA A 152 3.15 -19.81 27.27
CA ALA A 152 2.70 -20.37 28.56
C ALA A 152 3.18 -21.83 28.75
N ARG A 153 3.40 -22.55 27.66
CA ARG A 153 3.88 -23.94 27.62
C ARG A 153 4.79 -24.12 26.41
N LEU A 154 5.97 -24.68 26.64
CA LEU A 154 6.90 -25.03 25.56
C LEU A 154 6.31 -26.18 24.72
N PRO A 155 6.56 -26.20 23.41
CA PRO A 155 6.21 -27.34 22.57
C PRO A 155 7.00 -28.59 22.99
N GLU A 156 6.44 -29.77 22.73
CA GLU A 156 7.04 -31.05 23.08
C GLU A 156 8.36 -31.28 22.34
N ASN A 157 8.46 -30.77 21.10
CA ASN A 157 9.67 -30.76 20.30
C ASN A 157 10.12 -29.31 20.07
N LEU A 158 11.28 -28.95 20.61
CA LEU A 158 11.88 -27.64 20.49
C LEU A 158 13.13 -27.71 19.62
N CYS A 159 13.13 -26.98 18.51
CA CYS A 159 14.32 -26.74 17.70
C CYS A 159 14.79 -25.31 17.95
N PHE A 160 16.06 -25.15 18.26
CA PHE A 160 16.69 -23.84 18.39
C PHE A 160 17.99 -23.81 17.62
N ASP A 161 18.35 -22.65 17.10
CA ASP A 161 19.58 -22.40 16.39
C ASP A 161 20.31 -21.19 17.01
N GLU A 162 21.62 -21.22 16.94
CA GLU A 162 22.50 -20.16 17.39
C GLU A 162 22.84 -19.24 16.23
N PHE A 163 22.59 -17.94 16.36
CA PHE A 163 23.05 -16.97 15.38
C PHE A 163 23.92 -15.89 16.00
N ARG A 164 24.94 -15.44 15.30
CA ARG A 164 25.74 -14.30 15.69
C ARG A 164 25.10 -13.02 15.21
N SER A 165 24.66 -12.20 16.12
CA SER A 165 24.23 -10.83 15.80
C SER A 165 25.44 -9.97 15.45
N VAL A 166 25.24 -8.93 14.64
CA VAL A 166 26.29 -8.03 14.15
C VAL A 166 27.07 -7.36 15.26
N ASN A 167 26.56 -7.34 16.49
CA ASN A 167 27.18 -6.75 17.68
C ASN A 167 27.75 -7.77 18.67
N SER A 168 28.19 -8.96 18.20
CA SER A 168 28.85 -10.00 18.97
C SER A 168 28.10 -10.56 20.19
N THR A 169 26.83 -10.27 20.37
CA THR A 169 26.02 -10.90 21.40
C THR A 169 25.37 -12.16 20.81
N MET A 170 25.62 -13.32 21.43
CA MET A 170 24.91 -14.55 21.05
C MET A 170 23.45 -14.42 21.43
N SER A 171 22.55 -14.70 20.49
CA SER A 171 21.11 -14.76 20.70
C SER A 171 20.58 -16.10 20.22
N PHE A 172 19.64 -16.66 20.96
CA PHE A 172 18.97 -17.91 20.61
C PHE A 172 17.59 -17.61 20.05
N ILE A 173 17.22 -18.25 18.97
CA ILE A 173 15.85 -18.26 18.44
C ILE A 173 15.25 -19.63 18.70
N CYS A 174 14.11 -19.64 19.37
CA CYS A 174 13.30 -20.85 19.57
C CYS A 174 12.11 -20.85 18.62
#